data_8fe2a785fe18b0342d84254f82e4dc4e
#
_entry.id   8fe2a785fe18b0342d84254f82e4dc4e
#
_cell.length_a   1.000
_cell.length_b   1.000
_cell.length_c   1.000
_cell.angle_alpha   90.00
_cell.angle_beta   90.00
_cell.angle_gamma   90.00
#
_symmetry.space_group_name_H-M   'P 1'
#
loop_
_entity.id
_entity.type
_entity.pdbx_description
1 polymer ?
#
loop_
_entity_poly.entity_id
_entity_poly.type
_entity_poly.pdbx_seq_one_letter_code
_entity_poly.pdbx_strand_id
1 'polypeptide(L)'
;MRVKILRLLAAKPMGFSELKRELGINSSGKLDFHLKKMEKLIVVNEDGKYTLTREGFAALQAVEAIKKFGWQKRAYILNLAAYVVANVYCAFKAPPFLWLCVILPISTAWIAYYSYLSIVKRKVFKWS
;
A
#
# COMPACT_ATOMS: atom_id res chain seq x y z
N MET A 1 4.79 14.10 -4.56
CA MET A 1 5.71 14.96 -3.80
C MET A 1 5.40 15.05 -2.31
N ARG A 2 4.19 15.40 -1.91
CA ARG A 2 3.79 15.55 -0.48
C ARG A 2 4.08 14.32 0.37
N VAL A 3 3.76 13.13 -0.12
CA VAL A 3 4.04 11.86 0.58
C VAL A 3 5.54 11.64 0.81
N LYS A 4 6.40 12.05 -0.13
CA LYS A 4 7.86 11.98 0.05
C LYS A 4 8.33 12.90 1.19
N ILE A 5 7.77 14.11 1.26
CA ILE A 5 8.06 15.04 2.35
C ILE A 5 7.67 14.44 3.69
N LEU A 6 6.46 13.90 3.81
CA LEU A 6 5.99 13.27 5.05
C LEU A 6 6.89 12.09 5.46
N ARG A 7 7.35 11.27 4.53
CA ARG A 7 8.28 10.16 4.83
C ARG A 7 9.63 10.63 5.34
N LEU A 8 10.20 11.65 4.71
CA LEU A 8 11.48 12.21 5.15
C LEU A 8 11.38 12.78 6.55
N LEU A 9 10.32 13.55 6.83
CA LEU A 9 10.08 14.14 8.14
C LEU A 9 9.69 13.10 9.21
N ALA A 10 9.10 11.98 8.83
CA ALA A 10 8.84 10.87 9.74
C ALA A 10 10.13 10.17 10.18
N ALA A 11 11.16 10.15 9.32
CA ALA A 11 12.45 9.55 9.64
C ALA A 11 13.28 10.42 10.58
N LYS A 12 13.36 11.73 10.30
CA LYS A 12 14.06 12.70 11.15
C LYS A 12 13.57 14.13 10.89
N PRO A 13 13.66 15.03 11.87
CA PRO A 13 13.43 16.45 11.64
C PRO A 13 14.45 17.02 10.65
N MET A 14 13.99 17.83 9.70
CA MET A 14 14.84 18.44 8.66
C MET A 14 14.54 19.91 8.49
N GLY A 15 15.59 20.69 8.18
CA GLY A 15 15.46 22.09 7.77
C GLY A 15 15.02 22.22 6.31
N PHE A 16 14.64 23.45 5.92
CA PHE A 16 14.20 23.74 4.54
C PHE A 16 15.25 23.38 3.47
N SER A 17 16.49 23.76 3.70
CA SER A 17 17.59 23.47 2.78
C SER A 17 17.90 21.98 2.66
N GLU A 18 17.81 21.26 3.77
CA GLU A 18 18.01 19.81 3.82
C GLU A 18 16.90 19.08 3.07
N LEU A 19 15.63 19.45 3.30
CA LEU A 19 14.49 18.93 2.56
C LEU A 19 14.61 19.19 1.05
N LYS A 20 15.01 20.40 0.68
CA LYS A 20 15.21 20.77 -0.73
C LYS A 20 16.23 19.87 -1.40
N ARG A 21 17.35 19.60 -0.73
CA ARG A 21 18.43 18.74 -1.22
C ARG A 21 17.97 17.29 -1.34
N GLU A 22 17.35 16.73 -0.30
CA GLU A 22 16.88 15.32 -0.28
C GLU A 22 15.77 15.04 -1.32
N LEU A 23 14.96 16.03 -1.61
CA LEU A 23 13.91 15.95 -2.62
C LEU A 23 14.42 16.17 -4.05
N GLY A 24 15.64 16.66 -4.21
CA GLY A 24 16.20 17.03 -5.51
C GLY A 24 15.48 18.17 -6.20
N ILE A 25 14.92 19.11 -5.42
CA ILE A 25 14.12 20.22 -5.95
C ILE A 25 15.01 21.46 -6.12
N ASN A 26 15.08 22.01 -7.33
CA ASN A 26 15.82 23.25 -7.59
C ASN A 26 15.02 24.52 -7.17
N SER A 27 13.70 24.47 -7.23
CA SER A 27 12.83 25.61 -6.92
C SER A 27 12.43 25.66 -5.45
N SER A 28 12.87 26.68 -4.74
CA SER A 28 12.46 26.93 -3.34
C SER A 28 10.96 27.24 -3.22
N GLY A 29 10.40 27.99 -4.18
CA GLY A 29 8.99 28.33 -4.19
C GLY A 29 8.08 27.10 -4.34
N LYS A 30 8.52 26.07 -5.07
CA LYS A 30 7.77 24.81 -5.21
C LYS A 30 7.73 24.05 -3.89
N LEU A 31 8.83 24.01 -3.15
CA LEU A 31 8.87 23.37 -1.84
C LEU A 31 8.02 24.15 -0.82
N ASP A 32 8.16 25.46 -0.78
CA ASP A 32 7.36 26.34 0.10
C ASP A 32 5.86 26.18 -0.14
N PHE A 33 5.44 26.13 -1.40
CA PHE A 33 4.05 25.87 -1.76
C PHE A 33 3.53 24.53 -1.19
N HIS A 34 4.29 23.46 -1.29
CA HIS A 34 3.89 22.17 -0.75
C HIS A 34 3.87 22.16 0.78
N LEU A 35 4.83 22.83 1.45
CA LEU A 35 4.86 22.94 2.90
C LEU A 35 3.67 23.74 3.43
N LYS A 36 3.33 24.87 2.82
CA LYS A 36 2.15 25.67 3.17
C LYS A 36 0.84 24.87 3.02
N LYS A 37 0.71 24.05 1.99
CA LYS A 37 -0.46 23.18 1.81
C LYS A 37 -0.57 22.06 2.83
N MET A 38 0.49 21.80 3.57
CA MET A 38 0.56 20.76 4.61
C MET A 38 0.75 21.33 6.02
N GLU A 39 0.44 22.60 6.24
CA GLU A 39 0.65 23.29 7.53
C GLU A 39 0.01 22.59 8.74
N LYS A 40 -1.11 21.87 8.54
CA LYS A 40 -1.76 21.08 9.59
C LYS A 40 -1.04 19.77 9.91
N LEU A 41 -0.22 19.28 8.97
CA LEU A 41 0.49 18.01 9.08
C LEU A 41 1.94 18.16 9.53
N ILE A 42 2.46 19.38 9.46
CA ILE A 42 3.86 19.73 9.70
C ILE A 42 3.93 20.89 10.67
N VAL A 43 4.89 20.83 11.60
CA VAL A 43 5.19 21.92 12.54
C VAL A 43 6.69 22.22 12.49
N VAL A 44 7.06 23.46 12.75
CA VAL A 44 8.46 23.87 12.88
C VAL A 44 8.83 23.85 14.36
N ASN A 45 9.89 23.14 14.69
CA ASN A 45 10.45 23.10 16.05
C ASN A 45 11.20 24.40 16.39
N GLU A 46 11.56 24.55 17.65
CA GLU A 46 12.38 25.67 18.14
C GLU A 46 13.71 25.80 17.39
N ASP A 47 14.28 24.71 16.93
CA ASP A 47 15.51 24.66 16.12
C ASP A 47 15.31 25.08 14.64
N GLY A 48 14.11 25.50 14.24
CA GLY A 48 13.79 25.83 12.85
C GLY A 48 13.66 24.63 11.91
N LYS A 49 13.59 23.42 12.45
CA LYS A 49 13.42 22.18 11.67
C LYS A 49 11.94 21.79 11.58
N TYR A 50 11.56 21.30 10.43
CA TYR A 50 10.22 20.76 10.20
C TYR A 50 10.11 19.35 10.79
N THR A 51 8.98 19.08 11.46
CA THR A 51 8.60 17.77 11.99
C THR A 51 7.16 17.47 11.67
N LEU A 52 6.75 16.21 11.76
CA LEU A 52 5.36 15.82 11.60
C LEU A 52 4.56 16.10 12.88
N THR A 53 3.35 16.58 12.70
CA THR A 53 2.33 16.60 13.76
C THR A 53 1.75 15.19 13.93
N ARG A 54 0.93 15.00 14.97
CA ARG A 54 0.19 13.76 15.18
C ARG A 54 -0.70 13.41 13.98
N GLU A 55 -1.35 14.41 13.40
CA GLU A 55 -2.16 14.30 12.19
C GLU A 55 -1.30 13.95 10.97
N GLY A 56 -0.07 14.47 10.89
CA GLY A 56 0.89 14.14 9.85
C GLY A 56 1.30 12.66 9.87
N PHE A 57 1.57 12.10 11.04
CA PHE A 57 1.82 10.68 11.19
C PHE A 57 0.61 9.83 10.81
N ALA A 58 -0.59 10.20 11.26
CA ALA A 58 -1.82 9.50 10.91
C ALA A 58 -2.09 9.52 9.40
N ALA A 59 -1.88 10.66 8.74
CA ALA A 59 -2.01 10.79 7.29
C ALA A 59 -1.01 9.90 6.53
N LEU A 60 0.25 9.83 6.99
CA LEU A 60 1.27 8.98 6.39
C LEU A 60 0.90 7.49 6.53
N GLN A 61 0.47 7.07 7.72
CA GLN A 61 0.01 5.70 7.96
C GLN A 61 -1.18 5.32 7.07
N ALA A 62 -2.14 6.23 6.88
CA ALA A 62 -3.28 6.00 6.00
C ALA A 62 -2.84 5.81 4.54
N VAL A 63 -1.91 6.62 4.04
CA VAL A 63 -1.36 6.49 2.67
C VAL A 63 -0.62 5.17 2.50
N GLU A 64 0.18 4.76 3.46
CA GLU A 64 0.89 3.47 3.42
C GLU A 64 -0.08 2.28 3.44
N ALA A 65 -1.13 2.35 4.26
CA ALA A 65 -2.18 1.35 4.29
C ALA A 65 -2.88 1.23 2.92
N ILE A 66 -3.28 2.35 2.30
CA ILE A 66 -3.93 2.36 0.98
C ILE A 66 -3.03 1.73 -0.09
N LYS A 67 -1.73 2.04 -0.10
CA LYS A 67 -0.76 1.41 -1.02
C LYS A 67 -0.68 -0.10 -0.85
N LYS A 68 -0.62 -0.57 0.39
CA LYS A 68 -0.59 -2.00 0.72
C LYS A 68 -1.85 -2.71 0.23
N PHE A 69 -3.03 -2.10 0.41
CA PHE A 69 -4.30 -2.65 -0.09
C PHE A 69 -4.39 -2.68 -1.62
N GLY A 70 -3.87 -1.70 -2.31
CA GLY A 70 -3.83 -1.68 -3.77
C GLY A 70 -3.02 -2.84 -4.35
N TRP A 71 -1.92 -3.20 -3.72
CA TRP A 71 -1.07 -4.32 -4.13
C TRP A 71 -1.73 -5.69 -3.89
N GLN A 72 -2.42 -5.84 -2.76
CA GLN A 72 -3.16 -7.07 -2.44
C GLN A 72 -4.30 -7.33 -3.43
N LYS A 73 -4.99 -6.29 -3.89
CA LYS A 73 -6.05 -6.42 -4.90
C LYS A 73 -5.50 -6.94 -6.23
N ARG A 74 -4.35 -6.45 -6.67
CA ARG A 74 -3.67 -6.94 -7.89
C ARG A 74 -3.21 -8.38 -7.74
N ALA A 75 -2.63 -8.74 -6.60
CA ALA A 75 -2.22 -10.10 -6.32
C ALA A 75 -3.41 -11.09 -6.33
N TYR A 76 -4.56 -10.68 -5.80
CA TYR A 76 -5.79 -11.49 -5.84
C TYR A 76 -6.25 -11.75 -7.27
N ILE A 77 -6.27 -10.72 -8.13
CA ILE A 77 -6.67 -10.86 -9.54
C ILE A 77 -5.71 -11.78 -10.30
N LEU A 78 -4.40 -11.65 -10.07
CA LEU A 78 -3.39 -12.52 -10.68
C LEU A 78 -3.55 -13.99 -10.24
N ASN A 79 -3.79 -14.24 -8.96
CA ASN A 79 -4.04 -15.58 -8.45
C ASN A 79 -5.33 -16.21 -9.03
N LEU A 80 -6.38 -15.39 -9.16
CA LEU A 80 -7.63 -15.86 -9.79
C LEU A 80 -7.43 -16.21 -11.26
N ALA A 81 -6.71 -15.39 -12.02
CA ALA A 81 -6.37 -15.65 -13.41
C ALA A 81 -5.53 -16.94 -13.56
N ALA A 82 -4.50 -17.10 -12.71
CA ALA A 82 -3.68 -18.31 -12.67
C ALA A 82 -4.51 -19.57 -12.36
N TYR A 83 -5.44 -19.47 -11.43
CA TYR A 83 -6.37 -20.56 -11.11
C TYR A 83 -7.21 -20.97 -12.33
N VAL A 84 -7.82 -20.04 -13.02
CA VAL A 84 -8.64 -20.31 -14.22
C VAL A 84 -7.80 -20.98 -15.31
N VAL A 85 -6.62 -20.42 -15.62
CA VAL A 85 -5.71 -20.96 -16.63
C VAL A 85 -5.24 -22.37 -16.28
N ALA A 86 -4.85 -22.61 -15.03
CA ALA A 86 -4.41 -23.92 -14.57
C ALA A 86 -5.52 -24.98 -14.67
N ASN A 87 -6.75 -24.64 -14.28
CA ASN A 87 -7.89 -25.56 -14.38
C ASN A 87 -8.25 -25.88 -15.82
N VAL A 88 -8.26 -24.90 -16.71
CA VAL A 88 -8.49 -25.11 -18.15
C VAL A 88 -7.42 -26.02 -18.75
N TYR A 89 -6.15 -25.76 -18.45
CA TYR A 89 -5.05 -26.59 -18.91
C TYR A 89 -5.16 -28.05 -18.41
N CYS A 90 -5.45 -28.23 -17.13
CA CYS A 90 -5.64 -29.55 -16.54
C CYS A 90 -6.86 -30.30 -17.10
N ALA A 91 -7.94 -29.59 -17.42
CA ALA A 91 -9.13 -30.18 -18.05
C ALA A 91 -8.82 -30.79 -19.42
N PHE A 92 -7.89 -30.22 -20.19
CA PHE A 92 -7.47 -30.73 -21.50
C PHE A 92 -6.45 -31.86 -21.42
N LYS A 93 -5.62 -31.91 -20.38
CA LYS A 93 -4.48 -32.85 -20.29
C LYS A 93 -4.72 -34.03 -19.33
N ALA A 94 -5.49 -33.81 -18.27
CA ALA A 94 -5.75 -34.83 -17.26
C ALA A 94 -7.02 -35.69 -17.62
N PRO A 95 -7.07 -36.97 -17.20
CA PRO A 95 -8.30 -37.72 -17.32
C PRO A 95 -9.40 -37.07 -16.48
N PRO A 96 -10.67 -37.06 -16.99
CA PRO A 96 -11.75 -36.29 -16.38
C PRO A 96 -12.05 -36.70 -14.93
N PHE A 97 -11.81 -37.94 -14.59
CA PHE A 97 -11.99 -38.46 -13.23
C PHE A 97 -11.00 -37.84 -12.23
N LEU A 98 -9.71 -37.76 -12.53
CA LEU A 98 -8.68 -37.18 -11.68
C LEU A 98 -8.85 -35.67 -11.57
N TRP A 99 -9.22 -35.03 -12.65
CA TRP A 99 -9.48 -33.59 -12.64
C TRP A 99 -10.64 -33.24 -11.70
N LEU A 100 -11.75 -33.97 -11.80
CA LEU A 100 -12.98 -33.69 -11.05
C LEU A 100 -12.84 -34.03 -9.55
N CYS A 101 -12.15 -35.13 -9.21
CA CYS A 101 -12.07 -35.64 -7.83
C CYS A 101 -10.89 -35.09 -7.02
N VAL A 102 -9.81 -34.69 -7.65
CA VAL A 102 -8.56 -34.30 -6.98
C VAL A 102 -8.22 -32.84 -7.24
N ILE A 103 -8.08 -32.46 -8.50
CA ILE A 103 -7.55 -31.13 -8.87
C ILE A 103 -8.58 -30.05 -8.55
N LEU A 104 -9.82 -30.22 -8.89
CA LEU A 104 -10.88 -29.23 -8.70
C LEU A 104 -11.18 -28.97 -7.22
N PRO A 105 -11.35 -29.97 -6.33
CA PRO A 105 -11.56 -29.71 -4.90
C PRO A 105 -10.38 -29.02 -4.22
N ILE A 106 -9.14 -29.44 -4.51
CA ILE A 106 -7.92 -28.87 -3.92
C ILE A 106 -7.73 -27.41 -4.35
N SER A 107 -7.90 -27.13 -5.62
CA SER A 107 -7.75 -25.77 -6.16
C SER A 107 -8.86 -24.84 -5.66
N THR A 108 -10.08 -25.32 -5.52
CA THR A 108 -11.21 -24.56 -4.97
C THR A 108 -11.01 -24.27 -3.48
N ALA A 109 -10.54 -25.24 -2.69
CA ALA A 109 -10.21 -25.06 -1.28
C ALA A 109 -9.10 -24.00 -1.09
N TRP A 110 -8.08 -24.02 -1.95
CA TRP A 110 -6.99 -23.04 -1.92
C TRP A 110 -7.49 -21.61 -2.17
N ILE A 111 -8.31 -21.41 -3.20
CA ILE A 111 -8.90 -20.10 -3.50
C ILE A 111 -9.85 -19.64 -2.41
N ALA A 112 -10.69 -20.54 -1.87
CA ALA A 112 -11.58 -20.22 -0.77
C ALA A 112 -10.81 -19.77 0.47
N TYR A 113 -9.74 -20.46 0.83
CA TYR A 113 -8.86 -20.11 1.94
C TYR A 113 -8.17 -18.75 1.71
N TYR A 114 -7.63 -18.52 0.53
CA TYR A 114 -6.98 -17.26 0.17
C TYR A 114 -7.97 -16.09 0.16
N SER A 115 -9.17 -16.31 -0.36
CA SER A 115 -10.26 -15.33 -0.37
C SER A 115 -10.73 -14.99 1.05
N TYR A 116 -10.88 -16.01 1.90
CA TYR A 116 -11.22 -15.83 3.31
C TYR A 116 -10.18 -14.98 4.04
N LEU A 117 -8.89 -15.27 3.91
CA LEU A 117 -7.82 -14.47 4.50
C LEU A 117 -7.81 -13.02 4.00
N SER A 118 -8.07 -12.83 2.71
CA SER A 118 -8.15 -11.49 2.11
C SER A 118 -9.31 -10.66 2.67
N ILE A 119 -10.47 -11.30 2.90
CA ILE A 119 -11.66 -10.64 3.44
C ILE A 119 -11.50 -10.37 4.95
N VAL A 120 -11.01 -11.34 5.71
CA VAL A 120 -10.82 -11.21 7.17
C VAL A 120 -9.80 -10.11 7.48
N LYS A 121 -8.70 -10.04 6.76
CA LYS A 121 -7.72 -8.95 6.92
C LYS A 121 -8.30 -7.56 6.61
N ARG A 122 -9.33 -7.46 5.76
CA ARG A 122 -10.02 -6.19 5.50
C ARG A 122 -10.95 -5.77 6.64
N LYS A 123 -11.55 -6.71 7.36
CA LYS A 123 -12.49 -6.41 8.46
C LYS A 123 -11.81 -5.85 9.71
N VAL A 124 -10.53 -6.11 9.91
CA VAL A 124 -9.75 -5.61 11.06
C VAL A 124 -9.63 -4.07 11.07
N PHE A 125 -9.93 -3.40 9.97
CA PHE A 125 -9.90 -1.94 9.86
C PHE A 125 -11.28 -1.28 9.87
N LYS A 126 -12.34 -1.98 10.24
CA LYS A 126 -13.63 -1.33 10.48
C LYS A 126 -13.57 -0.68 11.86
N TRP A 127 -13.32 0.60 11.90
CA TRP A 127 -13.53 1.42 13.08
C TRP A 127 -14.99 1.28 13.52
N SER A 128 -15.16 0.71 14.65
CA SER A 128 -16.40 0.84 15.41
C SER A 128 -16.30 2.09 16.29
#